data_b4bb24e817c9368258c6b0b2ad98d5c5
#
_entry.id   b4bb24e817c9368258c6b0b2ad98d5c5
#
_cell.length_a   1.000
_cell.length_b   1.000
_cell.length_c   1.000
_cell.angle_alpha   90.00
_cell.angle_beta   90.00
_cell.angle_gamma   90.00
#
_symmetry.space_group_name_H-M   'P 1'
#
loop_
_entity.id
_entity.type
_entity.pdbx_description
1 polymer ?
#
loop_
_entity_poly.entity_id
_entity_poly.type
_entity_poly.pdbx_seq_one_letter_code
_entity_poly.pdbx_strand_id
1 'polypeptide(L)'
;MIGTLGPERKMNLTVACSGENHIEPRHALHAGLITAELLTNAVKYAHPTGLPVSVQVRYETNDDGSFLVEVTDDGVGFPENFDPTTDGGLGFQLMRALTRGLNAELQFEHDCLGVCARLVKPGTFGGANIESTPAVKGN
;
A
#
# COMPACT_ATOMS: atom_id res chain seq x y z
N MET A 1 15.84 7.20 0.74
CA MET A 1 16.58 6.47 1.61
C MET A 1 16.05 6.40 3.00
N ILE A 2 16.18 5.28 3.60
CA ILE A 2 15.50 5.03 4.83
C ILE A 2 16.45 4.79 5.95
N GLY A 3 17.66 5.16 5.73
CA GLY A 3 18.71 4.77 6.63
C GLY A 3 18.64 5.32 8.01
N THR A 4 17.71 6.22 8.29
CA THR A 4 17.66 6.82 9.61
C THR A 4 16.91 6.01 10.63
N LEU A 5 16.36 4.88 10.24
CA LEU A 5 15.50 4.14 11.15
C LEU A 5 16.25 3.37 12.21
N GLY A 6 17.56 3.38 12.16
CA GLY A 6 18.38 2.71 13.14
C GLY A 6 19.52 2.01 12.44
N PRO A 7 20.67 1.95 13.09
CA PRO A 7 21.86 1.44 12.42
C PRO A 7 21.79 -0.05 12.12
N GLU A 8 21.00 -0.79 12.86
CA GLU A 8 20.93 -2.22 12.60
C GLU A 8 19.78 -2.62 11.69
N ARG A 9 18.92 -1.70 11.39
CA ARG A 9 17.75 -2.07 10.58
C ARG A 9 18.04 -1.83 9.13
N LYS A 10 17.81 -2.84 8.33
CA LYS A 10 18.06 -2.78 6.90
C LYS A 10 16.84 -3.22 6.15
N MET A 11 16.68 -2.67 4.97
CA MET A 11 15.59 -3.04 4.09
C MET A 11 16.15 -3.31 2.71
N ASN A 12 15.79 -4.45 2.15
CA ASN A 12 16.08 -4.75 0.75
C ASN A 12 14.84 -4.40 -0.03
N LEU A 13 14.91 -3.35 -0.81
CA LEU A 13 13.76 -2.82 -1.50
C LEU A 13 13.85 -3.12 -2.99
N THR A 14 12.77 -3.70 -3.53
CA THR A 14 12.63 -3.93 -4.96
C THR A 14 11.41 -3.16 -5.44
N VAL A 15 11.55 -2.44 -6.55
CA VAL A 15 10.45 -1.66 -7.10
C VAL A 15 10.23 -2.09 -8.54
N ALA A 16 8.99 -2.39 -8.88
CA ALA A 16 8.59 -2.74 -10.24
C ALA A 16 7.46 -1.84 -10.67
N CYS A 17 7.57 -1.26 -11.84
CA CYS A 17 6.56 -0.36 -12.39
C CYS A 17 6.08 -0.88 -13.73
N SER A 18 4.80 -0.70 -14.01
CA SER A 18 4.26 -1.01 -15.33
C SER A 18 3.24 0.06 -15.71
N GLY A 19 3.06 0.23 -17.02
CA GLY A 19 2.21 1.29 -17.53
C GLY A 19 3.03 2.54 -17.77
N GLU A 20 2.52 3.39 -18.63
CA GLU A 20 3.25 4.59 -18.99
C GLU A 20 2.50 5.84 -18.67
N ASN A 21 1.33 5.73 -18.09
CA ASN A 21 0.51 6.88 -17.83
C ASN A 21 0.90 7.54 -16.52
N HIS A 22 0.66 8.82 -16.46
CA HIS A 22 0.95 9.58 -15.26
C HIS A 22 -0.30 9.68 -14.42
N ILE A 23 -0.13 9.85 -13.13
CA ILE A 23 -1.25 10.15 -12.26
C ILE A 23 -1.18 11.62 -11.89
N GLU A 24 -2.32 12.16 -11.49
CA GLU A 24 -2.37 13.56 -11.10
C GLU A 24 -1.43 13.83 -9.94
N PRO A 25 -0.83 15.02 -9.88
CA PRO A 25 0.13 15.31 -8.82
C PRO A 25 -0.43 15.14 -7.42
N ARG A 26 -1.67 15.51 -7.16
CA ARG A 26 -2.21 15.34 -5.82
C ARG A 26 -2.44 13.88 -5.49
N HIS A 27 -2.81 13.06 -6.49
CA HIS A 27 -2.93 11.62 -6.28
C HIS A 27 -1.56 11.03 -6.02
N ALA A 28 -0.54 11.52 -6.71
CA ALA A 28 0.82 11.04 -6.49
C ALA A 28 1.28 11.37 -5.07
N LEU A 29 0.94 12.54 -4.56
CA LEU A 29 1.31 12.90 -3.20
C LEU A 29 0.66 11.95 -2.19
N HIS A 30 -0.65 11.73 -2.32
CA HIS A 30 -1.35 10.84 -1.38
C HIS A 30 -0.80 9.41 -1.48
N ALA A 31 -0.64 8.91 -2.69
CA ALA A 31 -0.13 7.56 -2.86
C ALA A 31 1.29 7.42 -2.34
N GLY A 32 2.10 8.45 -2.54
CA GLY A 32 3.47 8.45 -2.03
C GLY A 32 3.54 8.43 -0.52
N LEU A 33 2.67 9.20 0.13
CA LEU A 33 2.65 9.21 1.59
C LEU A 33 2.17 7.88 2.15
N ILE A 34 1.16 7.28 1.53
CA ILE A 34 0.71 5.96 1.95
C ILE A 34 1.83 4.94 1.79
N THR A 35 2.52 4.98 0.66
CA THR A 35 3.62 4.07 0.41
C THR A 35 4.73 4.24 1.45
N ALA A 36 5.06 5.49 1.77
CA ALA A 36 6.09 5.76 2.77
C ALA A 36 5.71 5.18 4.13
N GLU A 37 4.43 5.30 4.51
CA GLU A 37 3.97 4.73 5.78
C GLU A 37 4.04 3.21 5.76
N LEU A 38 3.68 2.60 4.64
CA LEU A 38 3.75 1.16 4.52
C LEU A 38 5.19 0.66 4.61
N LEU A 39 6.12 1.37 3.98
CA LEU A 39 7.53 1.01 4.06
C LEU A 39 8.06 1.17 5.48
N THR A 40 7.68 2.24 6.14
CA THR A 40 8.09 2.47 7.53
C THR A 40 7.57 1.35 8.42
N ASN A 41 6.32 0.96 8.23
CA ASN A 41 5.73 -0.12 9.02
C ASN A 41 6.45 -1.43 8.77
N ALA A 42 6.81 -1.71 7.53
CA ALA A 42 7.53 -2.93 7.22
C ALA A 42 8.87 -2.98 7.96
N VAL A 43 9.60 -1.87 7.95
CA VAL A 43 10.88 -1.82 8.63
C VAL A 43 10.71 -1.99 10.15
N LYS A 44 9.66 -1.39 10.70
CA LYS A 44 9.48 -1.44 12.15
C LYS A 44 8.98 -2.78 12.65
N TYR A 45 8.10 -3.42 11.89
CA TYR A 45 7.31 -4.51 12.45
C TYR A 45 7.48 -5.86 11.77
N ALA A 46 8.01 -5.89 10.56
CA ALA A 46 8.08 -7.16 9.84
C ALA A 46 8.97 -8.18 10.56
N HIS A 47 10.07 -7.71 11.11
CA HIS A 47 10.98 -8.59 11.83
C HIS A 47 11.31 -7.96 13.17
N PRO A 48 10.53 -8.28 14.21
CA PRO A 48 10.76 -7.66 15.53
C PRO A 48 12.15 -7.88 16.08
N THR A 49 12.82 -8.92 15.63
CA THR A 49 14.18 -9.23 16.11
C THR A 49 15.26 -8.41 15.44
N GLY A 50 14.87 -7.55 14.48
CA GLY A 50 15.87 -6.71 13.81
C GLY A 50 16.49 -7.32 12.58
N LEU A 51 15.99 -8.45 12.12
CA LEU A 51 16.49 -9.03 10.88
C LEU A 51 16.18 -8.11 9.70
N PRO A 52 16.97 -8.15 8.64
CA PRO A 52 16.64 -7.37 7.45
C PRO A 52 15.29 -7.79 6.88
N VAL A 53 14.57 -6.80 6.38
CA VAL A 53 13.26 -7.07 5.77
C VAL A 53 13.40 -6.89 4.26
N SER A 54 12.75 -7.77 3.51
CA SER A 54 12.65 -7.61 2.05
C SER A 54 11.28 -7.08 1.73
N VAL A 55 11.23 -6.00 0.98
CA VAL A 55 10.00 -5.34 0.62
C VAL A 55 9.95 -5.17 -0.88
N GLN A 56 8.82 -5.54 -1.46
CA GLN A 56 8.57 -5.32 -2.88
C GLN A 56 7.49 -4.27 -3.02
N VAL A 57 7.73 -3.29 -3.88
CA VAL A 57 6.72 -2.30 -4.24
C VAL A 57 6.42 -2.49 -5.72
N ARG A 58 5.15 -2.67 -6.04
CA ARG A 58 4.72 -2.81 -7.42
C ARG A 58 3.73 -1.69 -7.71
N TYR A 59 3.92 -1.02 -8.83
CA TYR A 59 3.12 0.12 -9.21
C TYR A 59 2.64 -0.07 -10.64
N GLU A 60 1.34 0.04 -10.85
CA GLU A 60 0.73 -0.12 -12.17
C GLU A 60 -0.21 1.02 -12.43
N THR A 61 -0.15 1.57 -13.63
CA THR A 61 -1.08 2.62 -14.04
C THR A 61 -1.78 2.19 -15.32
N ASN A 62 -2.98 2.67 -15.52
CA ASN A 62 -3.79 2.35 -16.68
C ASN A 62 -4.29 3.61 -17.36
N ASP A 63 -4.74 3.45 -18.61
CA ASP A 63 -5.19 4.58 -19.43
C ASP A 63 -6.36 5.32 -18.85
N ASP A 64 -7.19 4.63 -18.10
CA ASP A 64 -8.40 5.24 -17.54
C ASP A 64 -8.14 6.01 -16.25
N GLY A 65 -6.89 6.18 -15.89
CA GLY A 65 -6.53 6.89 -14.66
C GLY A 65 -6.51 6.02 -13.42
N SER A 66 -6.83 4.75 -13.55
CA SER A 66 -6.74 3.85 -12.41
C SER A 66 -5.29 3.50 -12.11
N PHE A 67 -5.02 3.16 -10.87
CA PHE A 67 -3.68 2.70 -10.53
C PHE A 67 -3.72 1.77 -9.34
N LEU A 68 -2.67 1.01 -9.20
CA LEU A 68 -2.46 0.08 -8.09
C LEU A 68 -1.07 0.32 -7.53
N VAL A 69 -0.97 0.39 -6.22
CA VAL A 69 0.32 0.32 -5.54
C VAL A 69 0.25 -0.85 -4.59
N GLU A 70 1.18 -1.77 -4.70
CA GLU A 70 1.21 -2.94 -3.85
C GLU A 70 2.53 -2.98 -3.12
N VAL A 71 2.48 -3.12 -1.80
CA VAL A 71 3.67 -3.21 -0.96
C VAL A 71 3.59 -4.53 -0.21
N THR A 72 4.57 -5.38 -0.44
CA THR A 72 4.62 -6.72 0.16
C THR A 72 5.90 -6.87 0.96
N ASP A 73 5.82 -7.34 2.19
CA ASP A 73 7.02 -7.63 2.96
C ASP A 73 7.09 -9.10 3.31
N ASP A 74 8.27 -9.54 3.72
CA ASP A 74 8.53 -10.93 4.06
C ASP A 74 8.55 -11.16 5.56
N GLY A 75 7.85 -10.32 6.31
CA GLY A 75 7.89 -10.37 7.76
C GLY A 75 6.90 -11.35 8.37
N VAL A 76 6.61 -11.10 9.64
CA VAL A 76 5.79 -12.04 10.41
C VAL A 76 4.29 -11.77 10.28
N GLY A 77 3.90 -10.72 9.58
CA GLY A 77 2.48 -10.38 9.45
C GLY A 77 1.98 -9.60 10.64
N PHE A 78 0.70 -9.29 10.62
CA PHE A 78 0.07 -8.58 11.72
C PHE A 78 -0.14 -9.50 12.91
N PRO A 79 -0.17 -8.94 14.12
CA PRO A 79 -0.59 -9.73 15.28
C PRO A 79 -2.00 -10.28 15.09
N GLU A 80 -2.27 -11.36 15.79
CA GLU A 80 -3.49 -12.13 15.56
C GLU A 80 -4.76 -11.30 15.70
N ASN A 81 -4.81 -10.39 16.65
CA ASN A 81 -6.00 -9.61 16.91
C ASN A 81 -5.96 -8.21 16.33
N PHE A 82 -5.03 -7.97 15.43
CA PHE A 82 -4.86 -6.63 14.86
C PHE A 82 -5.69 -6.50 13.59
N ASP A 83 -6.50 -5.47 13.52
CA ASP A 83 -7.31 -5.17 12.34
C ASP A 83 -6.77 -3.89 11.71
N PRO A 84 -6.09 -3.98 10.57
CA PRO A 84 -5.50 -2.78 9.97
C PRO A 84 -6.54 -1.78 9.45
N THR A 85 -7.80 -2.16 9.37
CA THR A 85 -8.83 -1.23 8.93
C THR A 85 -9.32 -0.34 10.07
N THR A 86 -9.10 -0.71 11.30
CA THR A 86 -9.59 0.07 12.45
C THR A 86 -8.53 0.31 13.51
N ASP A 87 -7.53 -0.55 13.60
CA ASP A 87 -6.55 -0.46 14.67
C ASP A 87 -5.30 0.26 14.19
N GLY A 88 -4.35 0.37 15.06
CA GLY A 88 -3.08 0.99 14.75
C GLY A 88 -3.02 2.42 15.22
N GLY A 89 -1.83 2.97 15.15
CA GLY A 89 -1.59 4.31 15.64
C GLY A 89 -1.77 5.35 14.56
N LEU A 90 -1.04 6.44 14.72
CA LEU A 90 -1.20 7.61 13.87
C LEU A 90 -0.92 7.31 12.40
N GLY A 91 0.08 6.48 12.12
CA GLY A 91 0.39 6.12 10.73
C GLY A 91 -0.78 5.43 10.03
N PHE A 92 -1.43 4.51 10.72
CA PHE A 92 -2.60 3.84 10.13
C PHE A 92 -3.76 4.80 9.96
N GLN A 93 -3.96 5.71 10.92
CA GLN A 93 -4.99 6.73 10.79
C GLN A 93 -4.73 7.63 9.60
N LEU A 94 -3.49 8.01 9.41
CA LEU A 94 -3.11 8.85 8.27
C LEU A 94 -3.34 8.10 6.96
N MET A 95 -2.93 6.85 6.88
CA MET A 95 -3.14 6.07 5.66
C MET A 95 -4.62 5.96 5.32
N ARG A 96 -5.46 5.73 6.32
CA ARG A 96 -6.90 5.63 6.07
C ARG A 96 -7.47 6.96 5.58
N ALA A 97 -7.02 8.07 6.17
CA ALA A 97 -7.51 9.39 5.75
C ALA A 97 -7.07 9.72 4.33
N LEU A 98 -5.82 9.43 4.01
CA LEU A 98 -5.31 9.68 2.66
C LEU A 98 -6.01 8.81 1.62
N THR A 99 -6.31 7.58 1.98
CA THR A 99 -7.02 6.67 1.09
C THR A 99 -8.42 7.19 0.77
N ARG A 100 -9.10 7.69 1.80
CA ARG A 100 -10.42 8.30 1.57
C ARG A 100 -10.31 9.53 0.67
N GLY A 101 -9.27 10.33 0.87
CA GLY A 101 -9.07 11.52 0.04
C GLY A 101 -8.81 11.18 -1.42
N LEU A 102 -8.30 9.98 -1.68
CA LEU A 102 -8.08 9.52 -3.04
C LEU A 102 -9.33 8.90 -3.66
N ASN A 103 -10.37 8.65 -2.89
CA ASN A 103 -11.47 7.80 -3.31
C ASN A 103 -10.95 6.43 -3.77
N ALA A 104 -10.02 5.92 -3.02
CA ALA A 104 -9.39 4.64 -3.31
C ALA A 104 -9.70 3.66 -2.19
N GLU A 105 -9.21 2.46 -2.34
CA GLU A 105 -9.39 1.42 -1.34
C GLU A 105 -8.01 0.89 -0.95
N LEU A 106 -7.79 0.73 0.35
CA LEU A 106 -6.56 0.15 0.87
C LEU A 106 -6.90 -1.21 1.46
N GLN A 107 -6.34 -2.25 0.87
CA GLN A 107 -6.61 -3.62 1.23
C GLN A 107 -5.37 -4.22 1.84
N PHE A 108 -5.54 -5.04 2.87
CA PHE A 108 -4.43 -5.75 3.49
C PHE A 108 -4.70 -7.24 3.46
N GLU A 109 -3.69 -7.99 3.08
CA GLU A 109 -3.71 -9.44 3.18
C GLU A 109 -2.50 -9.85 3.98
N HIS A 110 -2.68 -10.81 4.85
CA HIS A 110 -1.53 -11.37 5.53
C HIS A 110 -1.74 -12.86 5.63
N ASP A 111 -0.65 -13.55 5.43
CA ASP A 111 -0.65 -14.98 5.62
C ASP A 111 0.58 -15.26 6.45
N CYS A 112 1.04 -16.48 6.43
CA CYS A 112 2.18 -16.80 7.23
C CYS A 112 3.47 -16.16 6.74
N LEU A 113 3.43 -15.48 5.61
CA LEU A 113 4.66 -14.97 5.02
C LEU A 113 4.79 -13.45 5.04
N GLY A 114 3.90 -12.76 5.72
CA GLY A 114 4.05 -11.32 5.83
C GLY A 114 2.78 -10.57 5.44
N VAL A 115 2.94 -9.29 5.14
CA VAL A 115 1.81 -8.42 4.83
C VAL A 115 1.90 -7.98 3.38
N CYS A 116 0.78 -8.04 2.69
CA CYS A 116 0.63 -7.45 1.37
C CYS A 116 -0.43 -6.37 1.46
N ALA A 117 -0.06 -5.12 1.20
CA ALA A 117 -0.96 -3.99 1.21
C ALA A 117 -1.17 -3.52 -0.22
N ARG A 118 -2.42 -3.31 -0.60
CA ARG A 118 -2.75 -2.83 -1.94
C ARG A 118 -3.57 -1.58 -1.86
N LEU A 119 -3.12 -0.54 -2.52
CA LEU A 119 -3.87 0.68 -2.69
C LEU A 119 -4.44 0.67 -4.10
N VAL A 120 -5.76 0.62 -4.23
CA VAL A 120 -6.41 0.49 -5.51
C VAL A 120 -7.24 1.73 -5.77
N LYS A 121 -6.91 2.46 -6.83
CA LYS A 121 -7.63 3.65 -7.22
C LYS A 121 -8.36 3.36 -8.53
N PRO A 122 -9.70 3.36 -8.54
CA PRO A 122 -10.44 3.13 -9.78
C PRO A 122 -10.30 4.30 -10.73
N GLY A 123 -10.54 4.02 -11.99
CA GLY A 123 -10.43 5.01 -13.02
C GLY A 123 -11.57 6.01 -13.00
N THR A 124 -11.27 7.22 -13.46
CA THR A 124 -12.26 8.26 -13.43
C THR A 124 -13.29 8.13 -14.53
N PHE A 125 -12.93 7.56 -15.68
CA PHE A 125 -13.91 7.41 -16.68
C PHE A 125 -14.82 6.38 -16.31
N GLY A 126 -14.34 5.29 -15.97
CA GLY A 126 -15.17 4.18 -15.72
C GLY A 126 -15.99 4.39 -14.53
N GLY A 127 -15.49 5.16 -13.65
CA GLY A 127 -16.20 5.37 -12.42
C GLY A 127 -17.56 5.85 -12.67
N ALA A 128 -17.69 6.51 -13.70
CA ALA A 128 -19.00 6.95 -14.00
C ALA A 128 -19.84 5.79 -14.28
N ASN A 129 -19.28 4.82 -14.69
CA ASN A 129 -20.04 3.74 -15.02
C ASN A 129 -19.97 2.65 -14.20
N ILE A 130 -19.29 2.68 -13.54
CA ILE A 130 -19.25 1.64 -12.84
C ILE A 130 -19.97 1.26 -12.05
N GLU A 131 -20.39 1.57 -12.17
CA GLU A 131 -21.06 1.19 -11.62
C GLU A 131 -21.33 0.26 -11.50
N SER A 132 -20.85 0.21 -11.85
CA SER A 132 -21.08 -0.57 -11.67
C SER A 132 -20.78 -1.52 -11.54
N THR A 133 -20.40 -1.51 -11.65
CA THR A 133 -20.31 -2.42 -11.55
C THR A 133 -20.26 -3.28 -11.21
N PRO A 134 -20.44 -3.34 -11.34
CA PRO A 134 -20.60 -4.16 -10.94
C PRO A 134 -20.27 -5.02 -10.80
N ALA A 135 -20.20 -4.96 -11.06
CA ALA A 135 -20.09 -5.72 -10.94
C ALA A 135 -19.70 -6.44 -10.56
N VAL A 136 -19.53 -6.12 -10.53
CA VAL A 136 -19.38 -6.72 -10.16
C VAL A 136 -19.44 -7.47 -9.68
N LYS A 137 -19.56 -7.62 -9.85
CA LYS A 137 -19.77 -8.27 -9.36
C LYS A 137 -19.54 -9.10 -9.09
N GLY A 138 -19.30 -8.97 -9.08
CA GLY A 138 -19.11 -9.69 -8.83
C GLY A 138 -18.86 -10.34 -8.76
N ASN A 139 -18.70 -10.50 -8.86
CA ASN A 139 -18.63 -11.10 -8.78
C ASN A 139 -18.43 -11.48 -8.71
#